data_76e5e2c6f4f0ce2adbfa86b94a8be0d5
#
_entry.id   76e5e2c6f4f0ce2adbfa86b94a8be0d5
#
_cell.length_a   1.000
_cell.length_b   1.000
_cell.length_c   1.000
_cell.angle_alpha   90.00
_cell.angle_beta   90.00
_cell.angle_gamma   90.00
#
_symmetry.space_group_name_H-M   'P 1'
#
loop_
_entity.id
_entity.type
_entity.pdbx_description
1 polymer ?
#
loop_
_entity_poly.entity_id
_entity_poly.type
_entity_poly.pdbx_seq_one_letter_code
_entity_poly.pdbx_strand_id
1 'polypeptide(L)'
;MKTLYNNYIASFKGLSKEVWWLALITLINRAGTMVIPFLSIYLTEDLKLTLENVAWIMTAFGLGSFVGTWIGGKLTDKIGSYKVMIRSLLTTGFLFIALQFLNTFTSLCIGIFLVMLVADMFRPAMFVALSAYSKPENKTRSVTLIRLAINLGFSAGPAIGGIIITTMGYSGLFWVDGITCILATLVLINVLNPKKSKVLDSITIKNPVSAYSDKPFMIFFFAMMLFGIVFLQYFSTMPLYYRQVHTLSEIEIGLLLGANGLFIFLFEMPLIKWLENTKYTKSGLIFFGAILTGLSFIILNFTNWSGILIIAMFLMTLGEMIAFPFSNAFAMQRAKRGNQGEYMAHYSMSFSVASIFGHNAGLQIVANLGFDNTWYIMTVLAAVCMVLLYILKQYMRTNKESQ
;
A
#
# COMPACT_ATOMS: atom_id res chain seq x y z
N MET A 1 23.69 -8.57 21.81
CA MET A 1 23.54 -7.35 21.01
C MET A 1 24.31 -7.37 19.68
N LYS A 2 25.64 -7.63 19.63
CA LYS A 2 26.41 -7.68 18.35
C LYS A 2 25.84 -8.67 17.33
N THR A 3 25.38 -9.84 17.74
CA THR A 3 24.82 -10.87 16.84
C THR A 3 23.47 -10.41 16.24
N LEU A 4 22.59 -9.78 17.02
CA LEU A 4 21.33 -9.22 16.53
C LEU A 4 21.57 -8.08 15.55
N TYR A 5 22.49 -7.18 15.85
CA TYR A 5 22.90 -6.10 14.95
C TYR A 5 23.49 -6.62 13.63
N ASN A 6 24.38 -7.61 13.70
CA ASN A 6 24.95 -8.22 12.50
C ASN A 6 23.90 -8.95 11.65
N ASN A 7 22.94 -9.62 12.28
CA ASN A 7 21.80 -10.26 11.59
C ASN A 7 20.88 -9.24 10.94
N TYR A 8 20.63 -8.12 11.60
CA TYR A 8 19.84 -7.03 11.03
C TYR A 8 20.51 -6.46 9.79
N ILE A 9 21.80 -6.06 9.87
CA ILE A 9 22.55 -5.56 8.70
C ILE A 9 22.63 -6.62 7.60
N ALA A 10 22.82 -7.90 7.96
CA ALA A 10 22.85 -8.99 7.01
C ALA A 10 21.51 -9.15 6.24
N SER A 11 20.39 -8.69 6.80
CA SER A 11 19.09 -8.72 6.12
C SER A 11 19.02 -7.78 4.92
N PHE A 12 19.83 -6.74 4.89
CA PHE A 12 19.93 -5.77 3.79
C PHE A 12 21.01 -6.14 2.76
N LYS A 13 21.88 -7.13 3.07
CA LYS A 13 22.95 -7.55 2.15
C LYS A 13 22.39 -8.23 0.89
N GLY A 14 23.04 -7.95 -0.24
CA GLY A 14 22.71 -8.57 -1.52
C GLY A 14 21.63 -7.84 -2.33
N LEU A 15 20.99 -6.80 -1.79
CA LEU A 15 20.10 -5.92 -2.54
C LEU A 15 20.92 -5.08 -3.53
N SER A 16 20.39 -4.86 -4.74
CA SER A 16 21.06 -4.07 -5.76
C SER A 16 21.06 -2.57 -5.41
N LYS A 17 21.99 -1.82 -5.97
CA LYS A 17 22.04 -0.34 -5.80
C LYS A 17 20.75 0.31 -6.32
N GLU A 18 20.22 -0.20 -7.41
CA GLU A 18 18.99 0.29 -8.03
C GLU A 18 17.77 0.11 -7.11
N VAL A 19 17.70 -0.98 -6.35
CA VAL A 19 16.65 -1.19 -5.35
C VAL A 19 16.74 -0.19 -4.21
N TRP A 20 17.96 0.13 -3.75
CA TRP A 20 18.17 1.18 -2.75
C TRP A 20 17.75 2.57 -3.25
N TRP A 21 18.07 2.88 -4.53
CA TRP A 21 17.64 4.13 -5.14
C TRP A 21 16.12 4.20 -5.32
N LEU A 22 15.48 3.10 -5.72
CA LEU A 22 14.00 3.02 -5.77
C LEU A 22 13.39 3.24 -4.38
N ALA A 23 13.99 2.68 -3.33
CA ALA A 23 13.53 2.89 -1.97
C ALA A 23 13.66 4.36 -1.55
N LEU A 24 14.78 5.02 -1.87
CA LEU A 24 14.96 6.45 -1.59
C LEU A 24 13.97 7.33 -2.37
N ILE A 25 13.76 7.07 -3.66
CA ILE A 25 12.77 7.76 -4.48
C ILE A 25 11.37 7.59 -3.89
N THR A 26 11.04 6.37 -3.47
CA THR A 26 9.76 6.06 -2.84
C THR A 26 9.61 6.78 -1.49
N LEU A 27 10.67 6.83 -0.68
CA LEU A 27 10.68 7.57 0.58
C LEU A 27 10.42 9.06 0.36
N ILE A 28 11.14 9.69 -0.57
CA ILE A 28 10.98 11.11 -0.90
C ILE A 28 9.54 11.37 -1.37
N ASN A 29 9.04 10.54 -2.29
CA ASN A 29 7.66 10.65 -2.78
C ASN A 29 6.62 10.49 -1.66
N ARG A 30 6.80 9.51 -0.76
CA ARG A 30 5.84 9.24 0.33
C ARG A 30 5.96 10.21 1.50
N ALA A 31 7.14 10.69 1.82
CA ALA A 31 7.31 11.76 2.78
C ALA A 31 6.69 13.09 2.29
N GLY A 32 6.64 13.29 0.97
CA GLY A 32 5.97 14.41 0.33
C GLY A 32 4.48 14.23 0.08
N THR A 33 3.83 13.12 0.46
CA THR A 33 2.37 12.96 0.38
C THR A 33 1.68 13.50 1.65
N MET A 34 1.82 14.80 1.89
CA MET A 34 1.33 15.45 3.10
C MET A 34 -0.10 15.99 2.95
N VAL A 35 -0.52 16.29 1.73
CA VAL A 35 -1.88 16.77 1.42
C VAL A 35 -2.92 15.75 1.85
N ILE A 36 -2.71 14.46 1.57
CA ILE A 36 -3.72 13.41 1.74
C ILE A 36 -4.22 13.30 3.20
N PRO A 37 -3.38 13.19 4.24
CA PRO A 37 -3.82 13.13 5.62
C PRO A 37 -4.60 14.37 6.09
N PHE A 38 -4.27 15.54 5.55
CA PHE A 38 -4.89 16.80 5.92
C PHE A 38 -5.99 17.26 4.95
N LEU A 39 -6.22 16.50 3.87
CA LEU A 39 -7.16 16.89 2.81
C LEU A 39 -8.58 17.13 3.35
N SER A 40 -9.10 16.23 4.17
CA SER A 40 -10.44 16.36 4.74
C SER A 40 -10.54 17.60 5.64
N ILE A 41 -9.52 17.88 6.45
CA ILE A 41 -9.46 19.05 7.32
C ILE A 41 -9.40 20.33 6.47
N TYR A 42 -8.53 20.37 5.46
CA TYR A 42 -8.45 21.49 4.51
C TYR A 42 -9.80 21.77 3.85
N LEU A 43 -10.48 20.75 3.35
CA LEU A 43 -11.77 20.89 2.68
C LEU A 43 -12.88 21.37 3.63
N THR A 44 -12.89 20.92 4.89
CA THR A 44 -13.93 21.29 5.86
C THR A 44 -13.63 22.59 6.58
N GLU A 45 -12.39 22.80 7.03
CA GLU A 45 -12.04 23.94 7.88
C GLU A 45 -11.58 25.16 7.10
N ASP A 46 -10.82 24.99 6.02
CA ASP A 46 -10.31 26.10 5.20
C ASP A 46 -11.31 26.50 4.12
N LEU A 47 -11.75 25.52 3.29
CA LEU A 47 -12.70 25.76 2.22
C LEU A 47 -14.18 25.74 2.64
N LYS A 48 -14.49 25.41 3.91
CA LYS A 48 -15.84 25.38 4.47
C LYS A 48 -16.85 24.52 3.70
N LEU A 49 -16.36 23.42 3.08
CA LEU A 49 -17.22 22.48 2.38
C LEU A 49 -17.98 21.59 3.37
N THR A 50 -19.18 21.17 2.98
CA THR A 50 -19.97 20.22 3.77
C THR A 50 -19.31 18.83 3.76
N LEU A 51 -19.55 18.05 4.82
CA LEU A 51 -19.03 16.67 4.91
C LEU A 51 -19.48 15.80 3.74
N GLU A 52 -20.68 16.05 3.19
CA GLU A 52 -21.19 15.36 2.01
C GLU A 52 -20.32 15.65 0.77
N ASN A 53 -19.98 16.93 0.55
CA ASN A 53 -19.08 17.32 -0.54
C ASN A 53 -17.69 16.70 -0.37
N VAL A 54 -17.16 16.68 0.84
CA VAL A 54 -15.89 16.02 1.15
C VAL A 54 -15.94 14.52 0.82
N ALA A 55 -17.03 13.83 1.17
CA ALA A 55 -17.21 12.41 0.85
C ALA A 55 -17.19 12.15 -0.67
N TRP A 56 -17.83 13.00 -1.47
CA TRP A 56 -17.77 12.90 -2.93
C TRP A 56 -16.38 13.17 -3.50
N ILE A 57 -15.64 14.14 -2.95
CA ILE A 57 -14.25 14.41 -3.32
C ILE A 57 -13.36 13.20 -3.01
N MET A 58 -13.55 12.55 -1.85
CA MET A 58 -12.83 11.32 -1.50
C MET A 58 -13.23 10.12 -2.37
N THR A 59 -14.46 10.10 -2.86
CA THR A 59 -14.88 9.12 -3.90
C THR A 59 -14.15 9.35 -5.21
N ALA A 60 -14.03 10.61 -5.64
CA ALA A 60 -13.25 10.98 -6.83
C ALA A 60 -11.76 10.61 -6.68
N PHE A 61 -11.19 10.77 -5.48
CA PHE A 61 -9.86 10.28 -5.11
C PHE A 61 -9.71 8.77 -5.37
N GLY A 62 -10.61 7.95 -4.81
CA GLY A 62 -10.60 6.49 -4.97
C GLY A 62 -10.77 6.04 -6.43
N LEU A 63 -11.67 6.66 -7.16
CA LEU A 63 -11.90 6.40 -8.59
C LEU A 63 -10.66 6.78 -9.42
N GLY A 64 -10.05 7.93 -9.15
CA GLY A 64 -8.80 8.35 -9.79
C GLY A 64 -7.68 7.33 -9.58
N SER A 65 -7.50 6.88 -8.34
CA SER A 65 -6.54 5.84 -7.98
C SER A 65 -6.77 4.53 -8.75
N PHE A 66 -8.01 4.06 -8.81
CA PHE A 66 -8.38 2.85 -9.52
C PHE A 66 -8.07 2.94 -11.01
N VAL A 67 -8.58 3.97 -11.67
CA VAL A 67 -8.36 4.21 -13.11
C VAL A 67 -6.87 4.43 -13.42
N GLY A 68 -6.19 5.20 -12.57
CA GLY A 68 -4.76 5.48 -12.69
C GLY A 68 -3.90 4.22 -12.61
N THR A 69 -4.19 3.35 -11.66
CA THR A 69 -3.51 2.06 -11.53
C THR A 69 -3.70 1.19 -12.78
N TRP A 70 -4.92 1.12 -13.31
CA TRP A 70 -5.23 0.35 -14.51
C TRP A 70 -4.52 0.89 -15.76
N ILE A 71 -4.62 2.20 -16.01
CA ILE A 71 -3.92 2.87 -17.12
C ILE A 71 -2.40 2.73 -16.96
N GLY A 72 -1.88 2.91 -15.74
CA GLY A 72 -0.46 2.79 -15.42
C GLY A 72 0.09 1.42 -15.78
N GLY A 73 -0.65 0.34 -15.52
CA GLY A 73 -0.30 -1.01 -15.93
C GLY A 73 -0.18 -1.14 -17.44
N LYS A 74 -1.21 -0.74 -18.17
CA LYS A 74 -1.21 -0.78 -19.66
C LYS A 74 -0.09 0.08 -20.26
N LEU A 75 0.14 1.28 -19.72
CA LEU A 75 1.23 2.13 -20.17
C LEU A 75 2.59 1.51 -19.87
N THR A 76 2.75 0.84 -18.72
CA THR A 76 3.98 0.16 -18.34
C THR A 76 4.35 -0.91 -19.36
N ASP A 77 3.39 -1.72 -19.79
CA ASP A 77 3.60 -2.73 -20.84
C ASP A 77 3.92 -2.12 -22.20
N LYS A 78 3.31 -0.96 -22.52
CA LYS A 78 3.45 -0.32 -23.85
C LYS A 78 4.72 0.51 -24.01
N ILE A 79 5.08 1.31 -23.00
CA ILE A 79 6.19 2.28 -23.08
C ILE A 79 7.34 2.03 -22.10
N GLY A 80 7.19 1.01 -21.25
CA GLY A 80 8.17 0.58 -20.25
C GLY A 80 8.03 1.29 -18.90
N SER A 81 8.39 0.59 -17.84
CA SER A 81 8.24 1.01 -16.45
C SER A 81 8.98 2.32 -16.13
N TYR A 82 10.20 2.48 -16.64
CA TYR A 82 11.04 3.67 -16.41
C TYR A 82 10.37 4.95 -16.90
N LYS A 83 9.81 4.94 -18.12
CA LYS A 83 9.14 6.12 -18.69
C LYS A 83 7.85 6.47 -17.98
N VAL A 84 7.09 5.45 -17.56
CA VAL A 84 5.84 5.66 -16.80
C VAL A 84 6.15 6.28 -15.45
N MET A 85 7.15 5.78 -14.71
CA MET A 85 7.56 6.35 -13.43
C MET A 85 7.94 7.84 -13.55
N ILE A 86 8.77 8.21 -14.53
CA ILE A 86 9.17 9.61 -14.74
C ILE A 86 7.95 10.48 -15.04
N ARG A 87 7.15 10.08 -16.03
CA ARG A 87 6.02 10.90 -16.48
C ARG A 87 4.98 11.06 -15.38
N SER A 88 4.65 9.99 -14.67
CA SER A 88 3.67 10.06 -13.58
C SER A 88 4.15 10.96 -12.45
N LEU A 89 5.36 10.77 -11.92
CA LEU A 89 5.89 11.62 -10.84
C LEU A 89 5.96 13.09 -11.23
N LEU A 90 6.49 13.38 -12.43
CA LEU A 90 6.64 14.77 -12.89
C LEU A 90 5.28 15.44 -13.05
N THR A 91 4.34 14.78 -13.74
CA THR A 91 2.99 15.34 -13.95
C THR A 91 2.24 15.47 -12.62
N THR A 92 2.36 14.49 -11.71
CA THR A 92 1.78 14.57 -10.36
C THR A 92 2.28 15.78 -9.59
N GLY A 93 3.60 16.07 -9.69
CA GLY A 93 4.17 17.25 -9.05
C GLY A 93 3.53 18.56 -9.51
N PHE A 94 3.35 18.73 -10.82
CA PHE A 94 2.65 19.92 -11.35
C PHE A 94 1.17 19.95 -10.99
N LEU A 95 0.49 18.80 -10.99
CA LEU A 95 -0.92 18.72 -10.61
C LEU A 95 -1.16 19.05 -9.14
N PHE A 96 -0.26 18.64 -8.22
CA PHE A 96 -0.35 19.06 -6.82
C PHE A 96 -0.23 20.58 -6.68
N ILE A 97 0.73 21.20 -7.36
CA ILE A 97 0.88 22.65 -7.34
C ILE A 97 -0.36 23.34 -7.94
N ALA A 98 -0.95 22.79 -9.01
CA ALA A 98 -2.16 23.33 -9.63
C ALA A 98 -3.40 23.19 -8.73
N LEU A 99 -3.46 22.13 -7.88
CA LEU A 99 -4.61 21.82 -7.04
C LEU A 99 -4.92 22.94 -6.04
N GLN A 100 -3.90 23.67 -5.54
CA GLN A 100 -4.09 24.79 -4.61
C GLN A 100 -4.93 25.95 -5.16
N PHE A 101 -5.05 26.07 -6.48
CA PHE A 101 -5.85 27.13 -7.12
C PHE A 101 -7.31 26.74 -7.34
N LEU A 102 -7.70 25.51 -6.94
CA LEU A 102 -9.05 25.01 -7.12
C LEU A 102 -9.85 25.18 -5.81
N ASN A 103 -10.94 25.97 -5.88
CA ASN A 103 -11.71 26.33 -4.69
C ASN A 103 -13.18 25.93 -4.79
N THR A 104 -13.65 25.39 -5.94
CA THR A 104 -15.04 24.95 -6.09
C THR A 104 -15.15 23.44 -5.95
N PHE A 105 -16.28 22.94 -5.45
CA PHE A 105 -16.54 21.51 -5.31
C PHE A 105 -16.25 20.72 -6.59
N THR A 106 -16.79 21.18 -7.73
CA THR A 106 -16.60 20.49 -9.01
C THR A 106 -15.15 20.50 -9.47
N SER A 107 -14.45 21.66 -9.35
CA SER A 107 -13.04 21.73 -9.73
C SER A 107 -12.15 20.85 -8.83
N LEU A 108 -12.45 20.76 -7.54
CA LEU A 108 -11.75 19.89 -6.59
C LEU A 108 -11.98 18.41 -6.90
N CYS A 109 -13.21 17.99 -7.20
CA CYS A 109 -13.51 16.62 -7.63
C CYS A 109 -12.67 16.24 -8.87
N ILE A 110 -12.66 17.09 -9.90
CA ILE A 110 -11.89 16.86 -11.12
C ILE A 110 -10.38 16.90 -10.83
N GLY A 111 -9.91 17.89 -10.09
CA GLY A 111 -8.50 18.06 -9.77
C GLY A 111 -7.94 16.89 -8.97
N ILE A 112 -8.62 16.46 -7.92
CA ILE A 112 -8.22 15.32 -7.08
C ILE A 112 -8.29 14.02 -7.87
N PHE A 113 -9.34 13.81 -8.67
CA PHE A 113 -9.41 12.67 -9.58
C PHE A 113 -8.18 12.62 -10.51
N LEU A 114 -7.80 13.73 -11.15
CA LEU A 114 -6.65 13.80 -12.04
C LEU A 114 -5.33 13.59 -11.32
N VAL A 115 -5.14 14.20 -10.14
CA VAL A 115 -3.94 13.98 -9.31
C VAL A 115 -3.79 12.51 -9.01
N MET A 116 -4.82 11.85 -8.51
CA MET A 116 -4.77 10.44 -8.12
C MET A 116 -4.64 9.51 -9.31
N LEU A 117 -5.31 9.83 -10.42
CA LEU A 117 -5.16 9.09 -11.67
C LEU A 117 -3.71 9.04 -12.12
N VAL A 118 -3.03 10.18 -12.13
CA VAL A 118 -1.63 10.24 -12.59
C VAL A 118 -0.66 9.70 -11.53
N ALA A 119 -0.87 10.00 -10.26
CA ALA A 119 -0.01 9.56 -9.16
C ALA A 119 0.03 8.03 -9.04
N ASP A 120 -1.13 7.37 -9.16
CA ASP A 120 -1.21 5.92 -8.99
C ASP A 120 -0.81 5.11 -10.23
N MET A 121 -0.56 5.76 -11.38
CA MET A 121 0.18 5.13 -12.49
C MET A 121 1.60 4.72 -12.10
N PHE A 122 2.22 5.41 -11.15
CA PHE A 122 3.56 5.11 -10.66
C PHE A 122 3.65 3.72 -10.03
N ARG A 123 2.63 3.29 -9.30
CA ARG A 123 2.65 2.07 -8.47
C ARG A 123 2.93 0.79 -9.26
N PRO A 124 2.15 0.43 -10.30
CA PRO A 124 2.44 -0.77 -11.10
C PRO A 124 3.80 -0.69 -11.81
N ALA A 125 4.16 0.48 -12.33
CA ALA A 125 5.44 0.70 -12.99
C ALA A 125 6.62 0.51 -12.02
N MET A 126 6.52 1.00 -10.80
CA MET A 126 7.53 0.83 -9.76
C MET A 126 7.73 -0.65 -9.41
N PHE A 127 6.66 -1.45 -9.28
CA PHE A 127 6.78 -2.88 -9.02
C PHE A 127 7.41 -3.65 -10.17
N VAL A 128 7.12 -3.30 -11.42
CA VAL A 128 7.78 -3.88 -12.60
C VAL A 128 9.27 -3.53 -12.59
N ALA A 129 9.61 -2.25 -12.38
CA ALA A 129 11.00 -1.81 -12.25
C ALA A 129 11.72 -2.52 -11.09
N LEU A 130 11.08 -2.65 -9.93
CA LEU A 130 11.60 -3.36 -8.78
C LEU A 130 11.91 -4.83 -9.13
N SER A 131 11.01 -5.50 -9.86
CA SER A 131 11.24 -6.87 -10.34
C SER A 131 12.44 -6.95 -11.26
N ALA A 132 12.66 -5.94 -12.12
CA ALA A 132 13.76 -5.85 -13.06
C ALA A 132 15.12 -5.65 -12.38
N TYR A 133 15.16 -4.80 -11.36
CA TYR A 133 16.37 -4.46 -10.64
C TYR A 133 16.72 -5.43 -9.51
N SER A 134 15.78 -6.28 -9.09
CA SER A 134 15.96 -7.25 -8.02
C SER A 134 16.54 -8.56 -8.52
N LYS A 135 17.49 -9.14 -7.77
CA LYS A 135 17.91 -10.52 -7.99
C LYS A 135 16.76 -11.48 -7.65
N PRO A 136 16.62 -12.62 -8.36
CA PRO A 136 15.53 -13.57 -8.15
C PRO A 136 15.38 -14.02 -6.69
N GLU A 137 16.49 -14.29 -6.02
CA GLU A 137 16.56 -14.74 -4.63
C GLU A 137 16.23 -13.66 -3.60
N ASN A 138 16.28 -12.39 -3.99
CA ASN A 138 16.11 -11.24 -3.08
C ASN A 138 14.81 -10.45 -3.33
N LYS A 139 13.89 -10.95 -4.16
CA LYS A 139 12.70 -10.19 -4.56
C LYS A 139 11.82 -9.76 -3.39
N THR A 140 11.55 -10.68 -2.45
CA THR A 140 10.73 -10.37 -1.29
C THR A 140 11.38 -9.30 -0.42
N ARG A 141 12.70 -9.42 -0.16
CA ARG A 141 13.44 -8.40 0.60
C ARG A 141 13.53 -7.06 -0.11
N SER A 142 13.58 -7.06 -1.43
CA SER A 142 13.50 -5.82 -2.23
C SER A 142 12.15 -5.13 -2.05
N VAL A 143 11.04 -5.89 -2.06
CA VAL A 143 9.70 -5.37 -1.77
C VAL A 143 9.63 -4.85 -0.34
N THR A 144 10.20 -5.59 0.63
CA THR A 144 10.23 -5.16 2.03
C THR A 144 10.96 -3.82 2.20
N LEU A 145 12.11 -3.62 1.52
CA LEU A 145 12.82 -2.34 1.57
C LEU A 145 11.95 -1.18 1.04
N ILE A 146 11.22 -1.39 -0.06
CA ILE A 146 10.26 -0.39 -0.57
C ILE A 146 9.15 -0.12 0.46
N ARG A 147 8.62 -1.15 1.11
CA ARG A 147 7.61 -0.99 2.16
C ARG A 147 8.13 -0.19 3.36
N LEU A 148 9.36 -0.45 3.80
CA LEU A 148 9.99 0.34 4.85
C LEU A 148 10.08 1.82 4.46
N ALA A 149 10.45 2.11 3.22
CA ALA A 149 10.48 3.46 2.69
C ALA A 149 9.07 4.10 2.67
N ILE A 150 8.04 3.36 2.26
CA ILE A 150 6.64 3.81 2.28
C ILE A 150 6.19 4.12 3.70
N ASN A 151 6.40 3.20 4.65
CA ASN A 151 5.94 3.34 6.03
C ASN A 151 6.67 4.49 6.74
N LEU A 152 7.99 4.63 6.52
CA LEU A 152 8.76 5.75 7.04
C LEU A 152 8.28 7.08 6.45
N GLY A 153 7.97 7.12 5.15
CA GLY A 153 7.41 8.29 4.50
C GLY A 153 6.04 8.68 5.06
N PHE A 154 5.15 7.72 5.23
CA PHE A 154 3.83 7.95 5.83
C PHE A 154 3.88 8.31 7.32
N SER A 155 4.90 7.88 8.04
CA SER A 155 5.12 8.31 9.43
C SER A 155 5.65 9.74 9.50
N ALA A 156 6.61 10.09 8.64
CA ALA A 156 7.22 11.41 8.61
C ALA A 156 6.32 12.49 7.98
N GLY A 157 5.56 12.13 6.94
CA GLY A 157 4.72 13.06 6.17
C GLY A 157 3.77 13.88 7.02
N PRO A 158 2.89 13.27 7.82
CA PRO A 158 1.95 14.03 8.67
C PRO A 158 2.64 14.91 9.70
N ALA A 159 3.75 14.46 10.30
CA ALA A 159 4.50 15.26 11.27
C ALA A 159 5.09 16.51 10.62
N ILE A 160 5.73 16.36 9.46
CA ILE A 160 6.28 17.48 8.68
C ILE A 160 5.14 18.36 8.15
N GLY A 161 4.05 17.74 7.67
CA GLY A 161 2.86 18.44 7.18
C GLY A 161 2.22 19.35 8.22
N GLY A 162 2.12 18.91 9.47
CA GLY A 162 1.63 19.73 10.56
C GLY A 162 2.48 20.98 10.79
N ILE A 163 3.82 20.85 10.73
CA ILE A 163 4.74 22.00 10.84
C ILE A 163 4.55 22.95 9.63
N ILE A 164 4.38 22.42 8.43
CA ILE A 164 4.17 23.23 7.23
C ILE A 164 2.86 24.02 7.33
N ILE A 165 1.77 23.39 7.80
CA ILE A 165 0.48 24.07 7.96
C ILE A 165 0.60 25.25 8.93
N THR A 166 1.28 25.08 10.05
CA THR A 166 1.45 26.13 11.05
C THR A 166 2.33 27.30 10.58
N THR A 167 3.25 27.05 9.63
CA THR A 167 4.20 28.08 9.16
C THR A 167 3.82 28.69 7.80
N MET A 168 3.24 27.91 6.90
CA MET A 168 2.94 28.30 5.52
C MET A 168 1.46 28.15 5.13
N GLY A 169 0.62 27.67 6.05
CA GLY A 169 -0.76 27.33 5.76
C GLY A 169 -0.91 26.06 4.91
N TYR A 170 -2.14 25.72 4.55
CA TYR A 170 -2.45 24.54 3.73
C TYR A 170 -1.84 24.61 2.32
N SER A 171 -1.69 25.82 1.74
CA SER A 171 -1.03 25.99 0.43
C SER A 171 0.40 25.47 0.43
N GLY A 172 1.11 25.55 1.56
CA GLY A 172 2.45 25.00 1.73
C GLY A 172 2.52 23.49 1.47
N LEU A 173 1.47 22.74 1.83
CA LEU A 173 1.41 21.30 1.58
C LEU A 173 1.44 20.98 0.07
N PHE A 174 0.64 21.71 -0.72
CA PHE A 174 0.58 21.50 -2.18
C PHE A 174 1.92 21.80 -2.86
N TRP A 175 2.62 22.85 -2.40
CA TRP A 175 3.95 23.17 -2.89
C TRP A 175 4.97 22.09 -2.53
N VAL A 176 4.99 21.65 -1.28
CA VAL A 176 5.95 20.63 -0.82
C VAL A 176 5.69 19.30 -1.52
N ASP A 177 4.44 18.83 -1.61
CA ASP A 177 4.10 17.59 -2.32
C ASP A 177 4.47 17.67 -3.81
N GLY A 178 4.22 18.81 -4.45
CA GLY A 178 4.61 19.05 -5.83
C GLY A 178 6.12 19.02 -6.04
N ILE A 179 6.86 19.79 -5.22
CA ILE A 179 8.33 19.88 -5.31
C ILE A 179 8.98 18.52 -5.00
N THR A 180 8.52 17.79 -3.99
CA THR A 180 9.07 16.47 -3.65
C THR A 180 8.85 15.45 -4.77
N CYS A 181 7.71 15.46 -5.47
CA CYS A 181 7.48 14.63 -6.66
C CYS A 181 8.45 15.00 -7.80
N ILE A 182 8.70 16.29 -8.05
CA ILE A 182 9.66 16.75 -9.04
C ILE A 182 11.09 16.34 -8.66
N LEU A 183 11.49 16.53 -7.40
CA LEU A 183 12.80 16.10 -6.90
C LEU A 183 12.97 14.57 -7.00
N ALA A 184 11.96 13.79 -6.64
CA ALA A 184 11.97 12.33 -6.81
C ALA A 184 12.18 11.94 -8.29
N THR A 185 11.58 12.68 -9.22
CA THR A 185 11.78 12.49 -10.66
C THR A 185 13.21 12.79 -11.07
N LEU A 186 13.81 13.90 -10.61
CA LEU A 186 15.19 14.25 -10.92
C LEU A 186 16.16 13.19 -10.38
N VAL A 187 15.96 12.72 -9.14
CA VAL A 187 16.76 11.63 -8.59
C VAL A 187 16.62 10.37 -9.45
N LEU A 188 15.38 10.00 -9.85
CA LEU A 188 15.11 8.82 -10.67
C LEU A 188 15.88 8.87 -12.00
N ILE A 189 15.86 10.00 -12.70
CA ILE A 189 16.55 10.18 -14.00
C ILE A 189 18.06 10.02 -13.85
N ASN A 190 18.65 10.54 -12.76
CA ASN A 190 20.08 10.53 -12.58
C ASN A 190 20.64 9.19 -12.07
N VAL A 191 19.87 8.40 -11.34
CA VAL A 191 20.39 7.23 -10.62
C VAL A 191 19.96 5.89 -11.18
N LEU A 192 18.81 5.80 -11.87
CA LEU A 192 18.33 4.54 -12.42
C LEU A 192 18.75 4.35 -13.87
N ASN A 193 19.25 3.16 -14.18
CA ASN A 193 19.66 2.81 -15.53
C ASN A 193 18.48 2.31 -16.37
N PRO A 194 18.03 3.08 -17.40
CA PRO A 194 16.90 2.70 -18.24
C PRO A 194 17.14 1.42 -19.05
N LYS A 195 18.38 1.06 -19.34
CA LYS A 195 18.72 -0.14 -20.13
C LYS A 195 18.41 -1.43 -19.39
N LYS A 196 18.62 -1.47 -18.06
CA LYS A 196 18.28 -2.65 -17.24
C LYS A 196 16.78 -2.90 -17.16
N SER A 197 15.98 -1.83 -17.11
CA SER A 197 14.51 -1.92 -17.17
C SER A 197 14.04 -2.46 -18.53
N LYS A 198 14.64 -2.00 -19.63
CA LYS A 198 14.32 -2.46 -21.00
C LYS A 198 14.61 -3.92 -21.27
N VAL A 199 15.62 -4.53 -20.65
CA VAL A 199 15.96 -5.95 -20.86
C VAL A 199 14.81 -6.87 -20.41
N LEU A 200 14.05 -6.51 -19.39
CA LEU A 200 12.86 -7.25 -18.97
C LEU A 200 11.61 -6.86 -19.78
N ASP A 201 11.48 -5.59 -20.16
CA ASP A 201 10.42 -5.11 -21.06
C ASP A 201 10.52 -5.75 -22.46
N SER A 202 11.73 -6.19 -22.87
CA SER A 202 12.00 -6.82 -24.17
C SER A 202 11.88 -8.36 -24.19
N ILE A 203 11.64 -9.01 -23.04
CA ILE A 203 11.32 -10.43 -23.01
C ILE A 203 9.89 -10.59 -23.52
N THR A 204 9.75 -10.66 -24.83
CA THR A 204 8.48 -10.97 -25.49
C THR A 204 8.13 -12.41 -25.14
N ILE A 205 7.18 -12.57 -24.24
CA ILE A 205 6.66 -13.90 -23.90
C ILE A 205 5.88 -14.40 -25.13
N LYS A 206 6.32 -15.53 -25.68
CA LYS A 206 5.52 -16.22 -26.70
C LYS A 206 4.20 -16.63 -26.04
N ASN A 207 3.07 -16.10 -26.48
CA ASN A 207 1.73 -16.32 -25.94
C ASN A 207 1.57 -15.79 -24.49
N PRO A 208 1.55 -14.47 -24.26
CA PRO A 208 1.32 -13.91 -22.95
C PRO A 208 -0.09 -14.26 -22.45
N VAL A 209 -0.16 -14.78 -21.22
CA VAL A 209 -1.44 -15.03 -20.53
C VAL A 209 -1.91 -13.71 -19.94
N SER A 210 -3.12 -13.27 -20.28
CA SER A 210 -3.72 -12.09 -19.64
C SER A 210 -4.01 -12.38 -18.17
N ALA A 211 -3.77 -11.38 -17.31
CA ALA A 211 -4.07 -11.47 -15.88
C ALA A 211 -5.54 -11.80 -15.62
N TYR A 212 -6.47 -11.32 -16.48
CA TYR A 212 -7.90 -11.61 -16.39
C TYR A 212 -8.23 -13.09 -16.68
N SER A 213 -7.44 -13.76 -17.51
CA SER A 213 -7.63 -15.17 -17.87
C SER A 213 -6.85 -16.11 -16.97
N ASP A 214 -5.96 -15.60 -16.13
CA ASP A 214 -5.16 -16.38 -15.18
C ASP A 214 -5.99 -16.68 -13.92
N LYS A 215 -6.70 -17.84 -13.91
CA LYS A 215 -7.56 -18.24 -12.80
C LYS A 215 -6.89 -18.17 -11.41
N PRO A 216 -5.67 -18.72 -11.20
CA PRO A 216 -4.97 -18.55 -9.92
C PRO A 216 -4.75 -17.09 -9.54
N PHE A 217 -4.41 -16.25 -10.51
CA PHE A 217 -4.19 -14.85 -10.23
C PHE A 217 -5.49 -14.10 -9.89
N MET A 218 -6.61 -14.45 -10.52
CA MET A 218 -7.91 -13.87 -10.17
C MET A 218 -8.38 -14.31 -8.77
N ILE A 219 -8.16 -15.58 -8.38
CA ILE A 219 -8.43 -16.01 -6.99
C ILE A 219 -7.57 -15.21 -6.01
N PHE A 220 -6.30 -15.02 -6.32
CA PHE A 220 -5.38 -14.19 -5.54
C PHE A 220 -5.83 -12.72 -5.47
N PHE A 221 -6.28 -12.14 -6.58
CA PHE A 221 -6.82 -10.77 -6.64
C PHE A 221 -7.97 -10.55 -5.64
N PHE A 222 -8.98 -11.44 -5.67
CA PHE A 222 -10.11 -11.36 -4.76
C PHE A 222 -9.71 -11.60 -3.30
N ALA A 223 -8.77 -12.52 -3.06
CA ALA A 223 -8.22 -12.72 -1.71
C ALA A 223 -7.52 -11.45 -1.19
N MET A 224 -6.72 -10.79 -2.02
CA MET A 224 -6.03 -9.56 -1.63
C MET A 224 -6.97 -8.35 -1.49
N MET A 225 -8.04 -8.30 -2.26
CA MET A 225 -9.11 -7.31 -2.09
C MET A 225 -9.77 -7.46 -0.71
N LEU A 226 -10.16 -8.68 -0.33
CA LEU A 226 -10.75 -8.93 0.99
C LEU A 226 -9.76 -8.65 2.12
N PHE A 227 -8.51 -9.09 1.96
CA PHE A 227 -7.44 -8.76 2.91
C PHE A 227 -7.28 -7.24 3.09
N GLY A 228 -7.30 -6.50 1.97
CA GLY A 228 -7.22 -5.04 1.97
C GLY A 228 -8.41 -4.39 2.70
N ILE A 229 -9.64 -4.85 2.49
CA ILE A 229 -10.83 -4.35 3.19
C ILE A 229 -10.67 -4.51 4.71
N VAL A 230 -10.25 -5.69 5.16
CA VAL A 230 -10.03 -5.98 6.58
C VAL A 230 -8.88 -5.13 7.14
N PHE A 231 -7.75 -5.08 6.44
CA PHE A 231 -6.58 -4.32 6.84
C PHE A 231 -6.86 -2.82 6.99
N LEU A 232 -7.62 -2.22 6.08
CA LEU A 232 -7.92 -0.79 6.11
C LEU A 232 -8.73 -0.37 7.34
N GLN A 233 -9.45 -1.29 7.99
CA GLN A 233 -10.16 -1.00 9.23
C GLN A 233 -9.22 -0.55 10.35
N TYR A 234 -7.97 -1.01 10.33
CA TYR A 234 -6.96 -0.59 11.29
C TYR A 234 -6.71 0.91 11.28
N PHE A 235 -6.86 1.57 10.12
CA PHE A 235 -6.65 3.00 9.95
C PHE A 235 -7.93 3.82 9.95
N SER A 236 -9.11 3.22 9.71
CA SER A 236 -10.39 3.93 9.64
C SER A 236 -11.27 3.73 10.87
N THR A 237 -11.53 2.49 11.22
CA THR A 237 -12.54 2.13 12.23
C THR A 237 -11.92 1.93 13.62
N MET A 238 -10.69 1.40 13.67
CA MET A 238 -10.00 1.11 14.91
C MET A 238 -9.71 2.37 15.77
N PRO A 239 -9.25 3.51 15.21
CA PRO A 239 -9.07 4.73 16.00
C PRO A 239 -10.36 5.21 16.66
N LEU A 240 -11.50 5.05 15.99
CA LEU A 240 -12.81 5.38 16.52
C LEU A 240 -13.18 4.46 17.70
N TYR A 241 -12.90 3.15 17.58
CA TYR A 241 -13.08 2.18 18.66
C TYR A 241 -12.21 2.53 19.88
N TYR A 242 -10.94 2.86 19.67
CA TYR A 242 -10.04 3.31 20.74
C TYR A 242 -10.61 4.53 21.48
N ARG A 243 -11.17 5.49 20.75
CA ARG A 243 -11.74 6.71 21.31
C ARG A 243 -13.07 6.46 22.02
N GLN A 244 -14.01 5.78 21.38
CA GLN A 244 -15.39 5.68 21.86
C GLN A 244 -15.60 4.57 22.90
N VAL A 245 -14.90 3.44 22.79
CA VAL A 245 -15.06 2.31 23.70
C VAL A 245 -14.02 2.31 24.81
N HIS A 246 -12.76 2.58 24.47
CA HIS A 246 -11.67 2.56 25.44
C HIS A 246 -11.30 3.94 25.98
N THR A 247 -11.96 5.01 25.51
CA THR A 247 -11.75 6.40 25.96
C THR A 247 -10.30 6.88 25.91
N LEU A 248 -9.51 6.31 24.97
CA LEU A 248 -8.10 6.68 24.82
C LEU A 248 -7.98 8.14 24.32
N SER A 249 -6.96 8.83 24.81
CA SER A 249 -6.55 10.13 24.30
C SER A 249 -5.98 10.03 22.88
N GLU A 250 -5.98 11.14 22.17
CA GLU A 250 -5.40 11.23 20.81
C GLU A 250 -3.92 10.84 20.78
N ILE A 251 -3.18 11.15 21.87
CA ILE A 251 -1.78 10.77 22.02
C ILE A 251 -1.65 9.25 22.14
N GLU A 252 -2.47 8.59 22.96
CA GLU A 252 -2.44 7.13 23.12
C GLU A 252 -2.81 6.41 21.84
N ILE A 253 -3.81 6.92 21.10
CA ILE A 253 -4.19 6.42 19.77
C ILE A 253 -3.02 6.58 18.80
N GLY A 254 -2.40 7.76 18.77
CA GLY A 254 -1.24 8.04 17.95
C GLY A 254 -0.04 7.12 18.29
N LEU A 255 0.19 6.85 19.57
CA LEU A 255 1.25 5.92 20.01
C LEU A 255 0.98 4.48 19.57
N LEU A 256 -0.26 3.99 19.67
CA LEU A 256 -0.62 2.64 19.19
C LEU A 256 -0.43 2.50 17.68
N LEU A 257 -0.90 3.47 16.91
CA LEU A 257 -0.71 3.48 15.45
C LEU A 257 0.76 3.67 15.06
N GLY A 258 1.47 4.52 15.79
CA GLY A 258 2.91 4.74 15.59
C GLY A 258 3.76 3.52 15.94
N ALA A 259 3.38 2.77 16.98
CA ALA A 259 4.03 1.53 17.37
C ALA A 259 3.97 0.48 16.26
N ASN A 260 2.86 0.37 15.51
CA ASN A 260 2.77 -0.49 14.31
C ASN A 260 3.90 -0.15 13.32
N GLY A 261 4.04 1.10 12.91
CA GLY A 261 5.09 1.52 11.98
C GLY A 261 6.50 1.28 12.50
N LEU A 262 6.73 1.51 13.80
CA LEU A 262 8.02 1.26 14.44
C LEU A 262 8.37 -0.24 14.46
N PHE A 263 7.40 -1.12 14.80
CA PHE A 263 7.58 -2.57 14.75
C PHE A 263 7.93 -3.05 13.33
N ILE A 264 7.23 -2.55 12.31
CA ILE A 264 7.52 -2.85 10.91
C ILE A 264 8.97 -2.45 10.60
N PHE A 265 9.35 -1.21 10.90
CA PHE A 265 10.69 -0.70 10.63
C PHE A 265 11.79 -1.55 11.27
N LEU A 266 11.61 -1.96 12.52
CA LEU A 266 12.63 -2.71 13.26
C LEU A 266 12.68 -4.20 12.89
N PHE A 267 11.54 -4.85 12.63
CA PHE A 267 11.46 -6.30 12.60
C PHE A 267 11.07 -6.90 11.24
N GLU A 268 10.48 -6.15 10.31
CA GLU A 268 9.99 -6.72 9.04
C GLU A 268 11.13 -7.32 8.22
N MET A 269 12.25 -6.61 8.06
CA MET A 269 13.36 -7.10 7.22
C MET A 269 14.01 -8.40 7.76
N PRO A 270 14.34 -8.51 9.06
CA PRO A 270 14.82 -9.76 9.65
C PRO A 270 13.80 -10.90 9.55
N LEU A 271 12.52 -10.61 9.80
CA LEU A 271 11.43 -11.58 9.72
C LEU A 271 11.30 -12.15 8.30
N ILE A 272 11.27 -11.29 7.29
CA ILE A 272 11.16 -11.73 5.88
C ILE A 272 12.38 -12.55 5.47
N LYS A 273 13.59 -12.11 5.83
CA LYS A 273 14.80 -12.90 5.56
C LYS A 273 14.75 -14.29 6.20
N TRP A 274 14.23 -14.40 7.41
CA TRP A 274 14.06 -15.69 8.08
C TRP A 274 13.01 -16.55 7.35
N LEU A 275 11.85 -15.97 7.00
CA LEU A 275 10.76 -16.67 6.32
C LEU A 275 11.14 -17.12 4.89
N GLU A 276 11.96 -16.37 4.16
CA GLU A 276 12.46 -16.76 2.85
C GLU A 276 13.29 -18.05 2.88
N ASN A 277 13.95 -18.35 4.01
CA ASN A 277 14.73 -19.58 4.19
C ASN A 277 13.88 -20.76 4.68
N THR A 278 12.57 -20.59 4.84
CA THR A 278 11.67 -21.68 5.21
C THR A 278 11.15 -22.42 3.99
N LYS A 279 10.58 -23.61 4.21
CA LYS A 279 9.96 -24.42 3.15
C LYS A 279 8.51 -23.99 2.82
N TYR A 280 8.03 -22.92 3.43
CA TYR A 280 6.67 -22.46 3.20
C TYR A 280 6.53 -21.77 1.83
N THR A 281 5.39 -22.00 1.17
CA THR A 281 5.07 -21.32 -0.08
C THR A 281 4.61 -19.88 0.19
N LYS A 282 4.75 -18.98 -0.81
CA LYS A 282 4.30 -17.60 -0.68
C LYS A 282 2.80 -17.53 -0.34
N SER A 283 1.97 -18.32 -1.04
CA SER A 283 0.54 -18.42 -0.76
C SER A 283 0.24 -18.90 0.68
N GLY A 284 1.05 -19.83 1.21
CA GLY A 284 0.96 -20.31 2.58
C GLY A 284 1.33 -19.24 3.62
N LEU A 285 2.33 -18.41 3.32
CA LEU A 285 2.71 -17.29 4.20
C LEU A 285 1.66 -16.17 4.20
N ILE A 286 1.09 -15.85 3.02
CA ILE A 286 -0.03 -14.90 2.93
C ILE A 286 -1.24 -15.42 3.74
N PHE A 287 -1.56 -16.72 3.62
CA PHE A 287 -2.61 -17.37 4.40
C PHE A 287 -2.37 -17.21 5.92
N PHE A 288 -1.13 -17.42 6.38
CA PHE A 288 -0.78 -17.24 7.79
C PHE A 288 -0.91 -15.77 8.22
N GLY A 289 -0.49 -14.83 7.38
CA GLY A 289 -0.71 -13.40 7.62
C GLY A 289 -2.19 -13.05 7.75
N ALA A 290 -3.06 -13.62 6.91
CA ALA A 290 -4.51 -13.43 6.99
C ALA A 290 -5.12 -14.01 8.28
N ILE A 291 -4.60 -15.14 8.79
CA ILE A 291 -4.99 -15.67 10.11
C ILE A 291 -4.70 -14.64 11.20
N LEU A 292 -3.47 -14.12 11.25
CA LEU A 292 -3.07 -13.16 12.29
C LEU A 292 -3.91 -11.89 12.24
N THR A 293 -4.20 -11.39 11.03
CA THR A 293 -5.08 -10.24 10.82
C THR A 293 -6.51 -10.53 11.27
N GLY A 294 -7.07 -11.69 10.95
CA GLY A 294 -8.40 -12.10 11.43
C GLY A 294 -8.46 -12.23 12.95
N LEU A 295 -7.43 -12.84 13.55
CA LEU A 295 -7.32 -12.97 15.01
C LEU A 295 -7.22 -11.61 15.69
N SER A 296 -6.57 -10.62 15.08
CA SER A 296 -6.46 -9.27 15.67
C SER A 296 -7.81 -8.59 15.88
N PHE A 297 -8.83 -8.90 15.05
CA PHE A 297 -10.16 -8.35 15.21
C PHE A 297 -11.03 -9.21 16.16
N ILE A 298 -11.02 -10.53 16.03
CA ILE A 298 -11.91 -11.39 16.85
C ILE A 298 -11.60 -11.28 18.34
N ILE A 299 -10.33 -11.08 18.74
CA ILE A 299 -9.94 -10.98 20.14
C ILE A 299 -10.52 -9.76 20.84
N LEU A 300 -10.86 -8.69 20.10
CA LEU A 300 -11.44 -7.46 20.63
C LEU A 300 -12.82 -7.71 21.25
N ASN A 301 -13.52 -8.77 20.83
CA ASN A 301 -14.84 -9.15 21.35
C ASN A 301 -14.78 -10.00 22.62
N PHE A 302 -13.60 -10.42 23.09
CA PHE A 302 -13.50 -11.32 24.25
C PHE A 302 -13.31 -10.60 25.58
N THR A 303 -12.86 -9.34 25.57
CA THR A 303 -12.59 -8.60 26.79
C THR A 303 -12.53 -7.10 26.56
N ASN A 304 -12.98 -6.34 27.54
CA ASN A 304 -12.87 -4.87 27.58
C ASN A 304 -11.56 -4.38 28.24
N TRP A 305 -10.65 -5.31 28.60
CA TRP A 305 -9.36 -4.91 29.12
C TRP A 305 -8.51 -4.17 28.08
N SER A 306 -8.09 -2.94 28.37
CA SER A 306 -7.40 -2.09 27.39
C SER A 306 -6.07 -2.68 26.87
N GLY A 307 -5.43 -3.61 27.61
CA GLY A 307 -4.24 -4.32 27.13
C GLY A 307 -4.49 -5.20 25.92
N ILE A 308 -5.77 -5.58 25.62
CA ILE A 308 -6.12 -6.33 24.41
C ILE A 308 -5.79 -5.54 23.14
N LEU A 309 -5.82 -4.22 23.20
CA LEU A 309 -5.52 -3.34 22.07
C LEU A 309 -4.07 -3.49 21.61
N ILE A 310 -3.14 -3.66 22.58
CA ILE A 310 -1.72 -3.90 22.30
C ILE A 310 -1.54 -5.26 21.64
N ILE A 311 -2.24 -6.29 22.14
CA ILE A 311 -2.19 -7.63 21.55
C ILE A 311 -2.78 -7.64 20.14
N ALA A 312 -3.92 -6.98 19.95
CA ALA A 312 -4.56 -6.83 18.64
C ALA A 312 -3.65 -6.10 17.66
N MET A 313 -3.04 -4.98 18.05
CA MET A 313 -2.07 -4.25 17.27
C MET A 313 -0.88 -5.13 16.88
N PHE A 314 -0.33 -5.88 17.82
CA PHE A 314 0.81 -6.75 17.55
C PHE A 314 0.47 -7.87 16.56
N LEU A 315 -0.69 -8.54 16.70
CA LEU A 315 -1.18 -9.55 15.76
C LEU A 315 -1.39 -8.95 14.36
N MET A 316 -2.01 -7.77 14.29
CA MET A 316 -2.23 -7.04 13.03
C MET A 316 -0.91 -6.71 12.36
N THR A 317 0.05 -6.18 13.11
CA THR A 317 1.39 -5.83 12.61
C THR A 317 2.13 -7.04 12.06
N LEU A 318 2.12 -8.17 12.78
CA LEU A 318 2.72 -9.42 12.29
C LEU A 318 2.01 -9.92 11.02
N GLY A 319 0.69 -9.88 11.00
CA GLY A 319 -0.10 -10.25 9.83
C GLY A 319 0.28 -9.42 8.60
N GLU A 320 0.39 -8.11 8.77
CA GLU A 320 0.81 -7.17 7.76
C GLU A 320 2.23 -7.43 7.25
N MET A 321 3.20 -7.55 8.17
CA MET A 321 4.61 -7.78 7.85
C MET A 321 4.83 -9.06 7.05
N ILE A 322 3.96 -10.05 7.19
CA ILE A 322 4.03 -11.31 6.43
C ILE A 322 3.23 -11.18 5.14
N ALA A 323 1.96 -10.77 5.20
CA ALA A 323 1.07 -10.84 4.05
C ALA A 323 1.53 -9.93 2.89
N PHE A 324 1.90 -8.67 3.14
CA PHE A 324 2.19 -7.74 2.06
C PHE A 324 3.48 -8.06 1.28
N PRO A 325 4.65 -8.33 1.89
CA PRO A 325 5.85 -8.64 1.11
C PRO A 325 5.68 -9.90 0.26
N PHE A 326 5.06 -10.94 0.84
CA PHE A 326 4.87 -12.20 0.11
C PHE A 326 3.76 -12.11 -0.95
N SER A 327 2.72 -11.30 -0.76
CA SER A 327 1.71 -11.05 -1.80
C SER A 327 2.29 -10.28 -2.98
N ASN A 328 3.10 -9.25 -2.73
CA ASN A 328 3.85 -8.55 -3.78
C ASN A 328 4.79 -9.51 -4.53
N ALA A 329 5.56 -10.32 -3.78
CA ALA A 329 6.48 -11.28 -4.38
C ALA A 329 5.74 -12.36 -5.20
N PHE A 330 4.55 -12.79 -4.77
CA PHE A 330 3.71 -13.71 -5.52
C PHE A 330 3.20 -13.07 -6.82
N ALA A 331 2.67 -11.83 -6.74
CA ALA A 331 2.22 -11.08 -7.91
C ALA A 331 3.35 -10.88 -8.93
N MET A 332 4.54 -10.45 -8.49
CA MET A 332 5.73 -10.29 -9.33
C MET A 332 6.19 -11.62 -9.96
N GLN A 333 6.07 -12.72 -9.23
CA GLN A 333 6.40 -14.06 -9.78
C GLN A 333 5.40 -14.47 -10.86
N ARG A 334 4.10 -14.26 -10.60
CA ARG A 334 3.02 -14.62 -11.52
C ARG A 334 3.04 -13.76 -12.79
N ALA A 335 3.38 -12.48 -12.66
CA ALA A 335 3.51 -11.53 -13.75
C ALA A 335 4.49 -11.96 -14.86
N LYS A 336 5.40 -12.89 -14.57
CA LYS A 336 6.31 -13.47 -15.58
C LYS A 336 5.60 -14.32 -16.64
N ARG A 337 4.32 -14.66 -16.46
CA ARG A 337 3.52 -15.46 -17.40
C ARG A 337 2.85 -14.63 -18.49
N GLY A 338 2.80 -13.30 -18.31
CA GLY A 338 2.11 -12.39 -19.22
C GLY A 338 2.66 -10.98 -19.17
N ASN A 339 1.81 -10.01 -19.47
CA ASN A 339 2.15 -8.60 -19.42
C ASN A 339 2.36 -8.14 -17.97
N GLN A 340 3.60 -7.84 -17.61
CA GLN A 340 3.98 -7.56 -16.22
C GLN A 340 3.23 -6.36 -15.64
N GLY A 341 3.05 -5.31 -16.43
CA GLY A 341 2.30 -4.13 -16.03
C GLY A 341 0.84 -4.44 -15.74
N GLU A 342 0.19 -5.28 -16.57
CA GLU A 342 -1.18 -5.73 -16.37
C GLU A 342 -1.34 -6.47 -15.03
N TYR A 343 -0.47 -7.46 -14.75
CA TYR A 343 -0.51 -8.21 -13.48
C TYR A 343 -0.30 -7.32 -12.26
N MET A 344 0.70 -6.42 -12.32
CA MET A 344 0.99 -5.54 -11.19
C MET A 344 -0.07 -4.46 -11.00
N ALA A 345 -0.70 -4.01 -12.10
CA ALA A 345 -1.86 -3.13 -12.03
C ALA A 345 -3.04 -3.82 -11.32
N HIS A 346 -3.38 -5.06 -11.71
CA HIS A 346 -4.44 -5.82 -11.06
C HIS A 346 -4.17 -6.01 -9.56
N TYR A 347 -2.94 -6.39 -9.20
CA TYR A 347 -2.56 -6.49 -7.79
C TYR A 347 -2.76 -5.16 -7.05
N SER A 348 -2.36 -4.04 -7.63
CA SER A 348 -2.56 -2.72 -7.01
C SER A 348 -4.05 -2.32 -6.97
N MET A 349 -4.81 -2.65 -8.03
CA MET A 349 -6.25 -2.39 -8.10
C MET A 349 -7.03 -3.13 -7.00
N SER A 350 -6.57 -4.31 -6.53
CA SER A 350 -7.23 -5.00 -5.42
C SER A 350 -7.30 -4.12 -4.16
N PHE A 351 -6.23 -3.37 -3.88
CA PHE A 351 -6.19 -2.42 -2.76
C PHE A 351 -6.94 -1.11 -3.05
N SER A 352 -6.97 -0.65 -4.31
CA SER A 352 -7.79 0.52 -4.69
C SER A 352 -9.28 0.22 -4.52
N VAL A 353 -9.73 -0.97 -4.94
CA VAL A 353 -11.11 -1.43 -4.71
C VAL A 353 -11.41 -1.58 -3.22
N ALA A 354 -10.46 -2.19 -2.48
CA ALA A 354 -10.58 -2.30 -1.03
C ALA A 354 -10.70 -0.92 -0.35
N SER A 355 -9.98 0.09 -0.84
CA SER A 355 -10.06 1.46 -0.31
C SER A 355 -11.40 2.13 -0.59
N ILE A 356 -11.95 1.96 -1.81
CA ILE A 356 -13.25 2.54 -2.17
C ILE A 356 -14.36 2.02 -1.24
N PHE A 357 -14.37 0.72 -1.00
CA PHE A 357 -15.45 0.10 -0.23
C PHE A 357 -15.11 -0.05 1.26
N GLY A 358 -13.85 -0.33 1.61
CA GLY A 358 -13.46 -0.72 2.96
C GLY A 358 -13.69 0.37 3.99
N HIS A 359 -13.23 1.59 3.76
CA HIS A 359 -13.39 2.68 4.72
C HIS A 359 -14.86 3.00 4.98
N ASN A 360 -15.63 3.16 3.91
CA ASN A 360 -17.03 3.54 4.02
C ASN A 360 -17.87 2.40 4.62
N ALA A 361 -17.68 1.16 4.15
CA ALA A 361 -18.41 0.00 4.66
C ALA A 361 -18.14 -0.23 6.15
N GLY A 362 -16.89 -0.14 6.60
CA GLY A 362 -16.56 -0.33 8.01
C GLY A 362 -17.27 0.66 8.92
N LEU A 363 -17.24 1.95 8.57
CA LEU A 363 -17.90 3.01 9.34
C LEU A 363 -19.44 2.86 9.32
N GLN A 364 -20.03 2.47 8.18
CA GLN A 364 -21.47 2.20 8.07
C GLN A 364 -21.89 0.99 8.92
N ILE A 365 -21.08 -0.07 8.95
CA ILE A 365 -21.35 -1.24 9.79
C ILE A 365 -21.29 -0.84 11.26
N VAL A 366 -20.30 -0.06 11.68
CA VAL A 366 -20.23 0.47 13.06
C VAL A 366 -21.45 1.30 13.41
N ALA A 367 -21.86 2.22 12.52
CA ALA A 367 -22.98 3.12 12.76
C ALA A 367 -24.32 2.35 12.92
N ASN A 368 -24.53 1.26 12.19
CA ASN A 368 -25.79 0.52 12.19
C ASN A 368 -25.78 -0.69 13.11
N LEU A 369 -24.65 -1.36 13.31
CA LEU A 369 -24.55 -2.64 14.01
C LEU A 369 -23.60 -2.62 15.21
N GLY A 370 -22.86 -1.54 15.42
CA GLY A 370 -21.88 -1.40 16.51
C GLY A 370 -20.52 -2.07 16.22
N PHE A 371 -19.57 -1.86 17.14
CA PHE A 371 -18.20 -2.35 17.00
C PHE A 371 -18.09 -3.87 17.04
N ASP A 372 -18.77 -4.53 17.98
CA ASP A 372 -18.65 -5.98 18.16
C ASP A 372 -19.04 -6.74 16.89
N ASN A 373 -20.16 -6.36 16.28
CA ASN A 373 -20.60 -6.95 15.01
C ASN A 373 -19.63 -6.61 13.88
N THR A 374 -19.02 -5.43 13.89
CA THR A 374 -17.99 -5.04 12.92
C THR A 374 -16.79 -5.98 13.00
N TRP A 375 -16.31 -6.29 14.21
CA TRP A 375 -15.18 -7.20 14.39
C TRP A 375 -15.49 -8.62 13.97
N TYR A 376 -16.71 -9.14 14.24
CA TYR A 376 -17.15 -10.43 13.71
C TYR A 376 -17.19 -10.43 12.18
N ILE A 377 -17.74 -9.40 11.54
CA ILE A 377 -17.81 -9.30 10.08
C ILE A 377 -16.39 -9.24 9.48
N MET A 378 -15.48 -8.47 10.06
CA MET A 378 -14.08 -8.41 9.59
C MET A 378 -13.38 -9.76 9.74
N THR A 379 -13.64 -10.49 10.82
CA THR A 379 -13.14 -11.86 11.02
C THR A 379 -13.69 -12.83 9.97
N VAL A 380 -14.97 -12.73 9.65
CA VAL A 380 -15.59 -13.55 8.59
C VAL A 380 -14.99 -13.23 7.23
N LEU A 381 -14.77 -11.95 6.90
CA LEU A 381 -14.10 -11.55 5.65
C LEU A 381 -12.67 -12.08 5.58
N ALA A 382 -11.93 -12.03 6.70
CA ALA A 382 -10.61 -12.65 6.79
C ALA A 382 -10.67 -14.17 6.59
N ALA A 383 -11.68 -14.84 7.13
CA ALA A 383 -11.90 -16.28 6.92
C ALA A 383 -12.22 -16.60 5.45
N VAL A 384 -13.01 -15.80 4.76
CA VAL A 384 -13.27 -15.94 3.31
C VAL A 384 -11.97 -15.73 2.52
N CYS A 385 -11.15 -14.74 2.88
CA CYS A 385 -9.83 -14.55 2.30
C CYS A 385 -8.95 -15.81 2.47
N MET A 386 -8.92 -16.40 3.67
CA MET A 386 -8.20 -17.65 3.94
C MET A 386 -8.70 -18.81 3.07
N VAL A 387 -10.01 -18.96 2.89
CA VAL A 387 -10.60 -19.98 2.01
C VAL A 387 -10.13 -19.78 0.56
N LEU A 388 -10.15 -18.57 0.05
CA LEU A 388 -9.65 -18.26 -1.30
C LEU A 388 -8.15 -18.60 -1.45
N LEU A 389 -7.33 -18.25 -0.47
CA LEU A 389 -5.90 -18.59 -0.46
C LEU A 389 -5.65 -20.10 -0.38
N TYR A 390 -6.49 -20.84 0.36
CA TYR A 390 -6.44 -22.30 0.41
C TYR A 390 -6.80 -22.91 -0.96
N ILE A 391 -7.88 -22.44 -1.58
CA ILE A 391 -8.27 -22.85 -2.95
C ILE A 391 -7.14 -22.57 -3.94
N LEU A 392 -6.54 -21.37 -3.87
CA LEU A 392 -5.38 -21.02 -4.69
C LEU A 392 -4.24 -22.02 -4.52
N LYS A 393 -3.88 -22.34 -3.27
CA LYS A 393 -2.81 -23.31 -2.96
C LYS A 393 -3.10 -24.68 -3.53
N GLN A 394 -4.33 -25.18 -3.38
CA GLN A 394 -4.73 -26.49 -3.92
C GLN A 394 -4.71 -26.49 -5.47
N TYR A 395 -5.26 -25.44 -6.10
CA TYR A 395 -5.25 -25.31 -7.55
C TYR A 395 -3.84 -25.36 -8.12
N MET A 396 -2.90 -24.58 -7.53
CA MET A 396 -1.52 -24.55 -7.99
C MET A 396 -0.79 -25.88 -7.78
N ARG A 397 -1.09 -26.60 -6.67
CA ARG A 397 -0.54 -27.93 -6.41
C ARG A 397 -1.03 -28.95 -7.43
N THR A 398 -2.32 -28.96 -7.74
CA THR A 398 -2.93 -29.91 -8.69
C THR A 398 -2.38 -29.70 -10.10
N ASN A 399 -2.18 -28.46 -10.52
CA ASN A 399 -1.68 -28.12 -11.86
C ASN A 399 -0.15 -28.08 -11.94
N LYS A 400 0.58 -28.51 -10.89
CA LYS A 400 2.06 -28.48 -10.80
C LYS A 400 2.66 -27.10 -11.12
N GLU A 401 1.94 -26.04 -10.79
CA GLU A 401 2.42 -24.69 -10.98
C GLU A 401 3.35 -24.25 -9.82
N SER A 402 4.33 -23.39 -10.12
CA SER A 402 5.25 -22.86 -9.10
C SER A 402 4.52 -21.94 -8.11
N GLN A 403 4.67 -22.22 -6.83
CA GLN A 403 4.06 -21.46 -5.72
C GLN A 403 5.00 -20.39 -5.13
#